data_332c655167c8b1a47c126476074d74f4
#
_entry.id   332c655167c8b1a47c126476074d74f4
#
_cell.length_a   1.000
_cell.length_b   1.000
_cell.length_c   1.000
_cell.angle_alpha   90.00
_cell.angle_beta   90.00
_cell.angle_gamma   90.00
#
_symmetry.space_group_name_H-M   'P 1'
#
loop_
_entity.id
_entity.type
_entity.pdbx_description
1 polymer ?
#
loop_
_entity_poly.entity_id
_entity_poly.type
_entity_poly.pdbx_seq_one_letter_code
_entity_poly.pdbx_strand_id
1 'polypeptide(L)'
;MKAKLETLCRLNGIACRIGGSTLLRHHGLVETANDLDVFVEPDQFERLDNVLRRAGEKLDSTPHPDYMTTYFGEYVFEGVDIDVMASFRMKCTDGIYTHPFMEPQDGWMRLEEWVVLYTVMGRAEKVDLLHDYFQTVPLDETVIQTCLKRAPASIVESVTTRFRDLMKR
;
A
#
# COMPACT_ATOMS: atom_id res chain seq x y z
N MET A 1 1.13 -5.16 17.02
CA MET A 1 1.32 -3.77 16.55
C MET A 1 0.09 -3.25 15.80
N LYS A 2 -0.36 -3.91 14.69
CA LYS A 2 -1.56 -3.48 13.92
C LYS A 2 -2.75 -3.13 14.82
N ALA A 3 -3.15 -4.01 15.74
CA ALA A 3 -4.30 -3.76 16.61
C ALA A 3 -4.18 -2.50 17.48
N LYS A 4 -2.97 -2.13 17.92
CA LYS A 4 -2.74 -0.90 18.69
C LYS A 4 -2.90 0.35 17.81
N LEU A 5 -2.33 0.32 16.59
CA LEU A 5 -2.47 1.40 15.63
C LEU A 5 -3.94 1.55 15.20
N GLU A 6 -4.64 0.46 14.91
CA GLU A 6 -6.06 0.49 14.58
C GLU A 6 -6.91 1.06 15.71
N THR A 7 -6.60 0.71 16.96
CA THR A 7 -7.28 1.29 18.13
C THR A 7 -7.03 2.79 18.20
N LEU A 8 -5.78 3.22 18.00
CA LEU A 8 -5.40 4.64 17.97
C LEU A 8 -6.14 5.40 16.86
N CYS A 9 -6.17 4.84 15.65
CA CYS A 9 -6.89 5.41 14.51
C CYS A 9 -8.39 5.51 14.81
N ARG A 10 -9.02 4.42 15.27
CA ARG A 10 -10.44 4.37 15.59
C ARG A 10 -10.86 5.37 16.66
N LEU A 11 -10.07 5.52 17.73
CA LEU A 11 -10.33 6.49 18.80
C LEU A 11 -10.27 7.94 18.31
N ASN A 12 -9.57 8.20 17.21
CA ASN A 12 -9.42 9.52 16.59
C ASN A 12 -10.29 9.68 15.33
N GLY A 13 -11.17 8.75 15.02
CA GLY A 13 -12.05 8.81 13.84
C GLY A 13 -11.29 8.76 12.51
N ILE A 14 -10.20 7.98 12.46
CA ILE A 14 -9.35 7.81 11.27
C ILE A 14 -9.55 6.41 10.69
N ALA A 15 -9.89 6.33 9.42
CA ALA A 15 -9.93 5.08 8.67
C ALA A 15 -8.55 4.82 8.07
N CYS A 16 -7.76 3.96 8.72
CA CYS A 16 -6.46 3.55 8.21
C CYS A 16 -6.54 2.16 7.54
N ARG A 17 -5.70 1.97 6.52
CA ARG A 17 -5.54 0.71 5.80
C ARG A 17 -4.09 0.29 5.85
N ILE A 18 -3.82 -0.95 6.16
CA ILE A 18 -2.47 -1.50 6.30
C ILE A 18 -2.15 -2.38 5.09
N GLY A 19 -0.99 -2.15 4.51
CA GLY A 19 -0.49 -2.86 3.35
C GLY A 19 0.92 -3.40 3.52
N GLY A 20 1.67 -3.42 2.43
CA GLY A 20 3.08 -3.76 2.39
C GLY A 20 3.44 -5.14 2.89
N SER A 21 4.61 -5.24 3.49
CA SER A 21 5.16 -6.49 4.02
C SER A 21 4.29 -7.07 5.14
N THR A 22 3.64 -6.22 5.92
CA THR A 22 2.73 -6.64 7.00
C THR A 22 1.46 -7.29 6.45
N LEU A 23 0.92 -6.82 5.33
CA LEU A 23 -0.18 -7.48 4.63
C LEU A 23 0.25 -8.84 4.06
N LEU A 24 1.43 -8.93 3.42
CA LEU A 24 1.96 -10.20 2.93
C LEU A 24 2.11 -11.22 4.06
N ARG A 25 2.61 -10.79 5.22
CA ARG A 25 2.73 -11.64 6.40
C ARG A 25 1.37 -12.11 6.92
N HIS A 26 0.36 -11.24 6.91
CA HIS A 26 -1.01 -11.59 7.30
C HIS A 26 -1.55 -12.76 6.45
N HIS A 27 -1.20 -12.79 5.17
CA HIS A 27 -1.58 -13.87 4.25
C HIS A 27 -0.59 -15.06 4.25
N GLY A 28 0.42 -15.08 5.13
CA GLY A 28 1.41 -16.15 5.23
C GLY A 28 2.39 -16.21 4.06
N LEU A 29 2.54 -15.12 3.31
CA LEU A 29 3.40 -15.03 2.13
C LEU A 29 4.85 -14.71 2.46
N VAL A 30 5.09 -14.10 3.61
CA VAL A 30 6.42 -13.80 4.14
C VAL A 30 6.46 -14.10 5.65
N GLU A 31 7.63 -14.46 6.16
CA GLU A 31 7.79 -14.78 7.59
C GLU A 31 7.89 -13.51 8.46
N THR A 32 8.51 -12.47 7.92
CA THR A 32 8.80 -11.22 8.65
C THR A 32 8.24 -10.00 7.93
N ALA A 33 7.90 -9.00 8.71
CA ALA A 33 7.58 -7.65 8.26
C ALA A 33 8.27 -6.66 9.18
N ASN A 34 8.97 -5.68 8.64
CA ASN A 34 9.81 -4.77 9.40
C ASN A 34 9.08 -3.46 9.74
N ASP A 35 8.12 -3.08 8.93
CA ASP A 35 7.42 -1.80 8.94
C ASP A 35 5.91 -1.97 8.76
N LEU A 36 5.18 -0.91 9.02
CA LEU A 36 3.76 -0.78 8.73
C LEU A 36 3.55 0.28 7.65
N ASP A 37 3.20 -0.16 6.44
CA ASP A 37 2.70 0.75 5.40
C ASP A 37 1.23 1.09 5.67
N VAL A 38 0.94 2.35 5.97
CA VAL A 38 -0.39 2.84 6.36
C VAL A 38 -0.91 3.83 5.34
N PHE A 39 -2.05 3.54 4.77
CA PHE A 39 -2.75 4.42 3.83
C PHE A 39 -3.97 5.03 4.49
N VAL A 40 -4.13 6.34 4.35
CA VAL A 40 -5.29 7.10 4.81
C VAL A 40 -5.82 7.99 3.70
N GLU A 41 -7.03 8.52 3.87
CA GLU A 41 -7.51 9.59 2.99
C GLU A 41 -6.75 10.89 3.22
N PRO A 42 -6.62 11.75 2.19
CA PRO A 42 -5.87 13.00 2.29
C PRO A 42 -6.33 13.92 3.42
N ASP A 43 -7.64 14.00 3.66
CA ASP A 43 -8.24 14.82 4.73
C ASP A 43 -7.99 14.28 6.15
N GLN A 44 -7.55 13.03 6.25
CA GLN A 44 -7.24 12.37 7.53
C GLN A 44 -5.74 12.36 7.85
N PHE A 45 -4.88 12.66 6.87
CA PHE A 45 -3.43 12.59 7.04
C PHE A 45 -2.92 13.50 8.17
N GLU A 46 -3.32 14.76 8.19
CA GLU A 46 -2.88 15.72 9.21
C GLU A 46 -3.33 15.29 10.62
N ARG A 47 -4.52 14.73 10.73
CA ARG A 47 -5.02 14.20 12.01
C ARG A 47 -4.17 13.03 12.49
N LEU A 48 -3.83 12.09 11.61
CA LEU A 48 -2.97 10.95 11.95
C LEU A 48 -1.54 11.40 12.27
N ASP A 49 -0.96 12.33 11.50
CA ASP A 49 0.34 12.93 11.78
C ASP A 49 0.39 13.51 13.21
N ASN A 50 -0.61 14.29 13.59
CA ASN A 50 -0.70 14.86 14.93
C ASN A 50 -0.82 13.81 16.04
N VAL A 51 -1.57 12.75 15.79
CA VAL A 51 -1.75 11.63 16.75
C VAL A 51 -0.44 10.87 16.92
N LEU A 52 0.23 10.52 15.83
CA LEU A 52 1.49 9.77 15.86
C LEU A 52 2.65 10.59 16.45
N ARG A 53 2.71 11.89 16.20
CA ARG A 53 3.70 12.77 16.86
C ARG A 53 3.55 12.83 18.38
N ARG A 54 2.34 12.66 18.89
CA ARG A 54 2.08 12.67 20.34
C ARG A 54 2.31 11.30 20.99
N ALA A 55 2.08 10.22 20.24
CA ALA A 55 2.16 8.86 20.74
C ALA A 55 3.51 8.19 20.48
N GLY A 56 4.33 8.73 19.58
CA GLY A 56 5.61 8.20 19.15
C GLY A 56 6.56 9.30 18.71
N GLU A 57 7.41 8.99 17.76
CA GLU A 57 8.42 9.88 17.19
C GLU A 57 8.20 10.02 15.69
N LYS A 58 8.21 11.23 15.16
CA LYS A 58 8.28 11.48 13.71
C LYS A 58 9.73 11.55 13.28
N LEU A 59 10.07 10.81 12.25
CA LEU A 59 11.42 10.83 11.68
C LEU A 59 11.55 11.91 10.61
N ASP A 60 12.76 12.45 10.47
CA ASP A 60 13.14 13.27 9.32
C ASP A 60 13.47 12.32 8.15
N SER A 61 12.62 12.31 7.14
CA SER A 61 12.79 11.44 5.98
C SER A 61 13.04 12.22 4.70
N THR A 62 13.89 11.65 3.84
CA THR A 62 14.06 12.13 2.47
C THR A 62 13.47 11.07 1.55
N PRO A 63 12.26 11.26 1.03
CA PRO A 63 11.64 10.32 0.11
C PRO A 63 12.52 10.08 -1.12
N HIS A 64 12.44 8.86 -1.68
CA HIS A 64 13.08 8.57 -2.96
C HIS A 64 12.60 9.56 -4.04
N PRO A 65 13.49 10.03 -4.97
CA PRO A 65 13.13 11.05 -5.96
C PRO A 65 11.94 10.74 -6.85
N ASP A 66 11.65 9.43 -7.05
CA ASP A 66 10.51 9.00 -7.85
C ASP A 66 9.18 9.01 -7.08
N TYR A 67 9.22 9.11 -5.75
CA TYR A 67 8.01 9.27 -4.93
C TYR A 67 7.49 10.71 -5.05
N MET A 68 6.28 10.81 -5.58
CA MET A 68 5.56 12.09 -5.74
C MET A 68 4.31 12.12 -4.84
N THR A 69 4.29 11.29 -3.82
CA THR A 69 3.20 11.17 -2.86
C THR A 69 2.95 12.51 -2.18
N THR A 70 1.70 12.99 -2.20
CA THR A 70 1.35 14.32 -1.72
C THR A 70 1.55 14.44 -0.21
N TYR A 71 1.18 13.40 0.52
CA TYR A 71 1.30 13.35 1.97
C TYR A 71 2.06 12.10 2.37
N PHE A 72 3.21 12.28 3.00
CA PHE A 72 4.07 11.20 3.46
C PHE A 72 4.70 11.56 4.81
N GLY A 73 4.83 10.59 5.70
CA GLY A 73 5.54 10.74 6.97
C GLY A 73 5.98 9.39 7.52
N GLU A 74 7.18 9.38 8.07
CA GLU A 74 7.78 8.22 8.75
C GLU A 74 7.76 8.45 10.25
N TYR A 75 7.40 7.41 11.00
CA TYR A 75 7.23 7.47 12.45
C TYR A 75 7.77 6.21 13.09
N VAL A 76 8.18 6.33 14.36
CA VAL A 76 8.37 5.18 15.25
C VAL A 76 7.28 5.22 16.31
N PHE A 77 6.49 4.17 16.39
CA PHE A 77 5.45 4.00 17.39
C PHE A 77 5.62 2.66 18.10
N GLU A 78 5.86 2.69 19.40
CA GLU A 78 6.15 1.51 20.22
C GLU A 78 7.25 0.60 19.64
N GLY A 79 8.31 1.21 19.10
CA GLY A 79 9.47 0.52 18.55
C GLY A 79 9.25 -0.12 17.17
N VAL A 80 8.18 0.25 16.47
CA VAL A 80 7.91 -0.19 15.10
C VAL A 80 7.88 1.00 14.16
N ASP A 81 8.54 0.86 13.03
CA ASP A 81 8.55 1.85 11.95
C ASP A 81 7.19 1.86 11.24
N ILE A 82 6.65 3.06 11.03
CA ILE A 82 5.37 3.28 10.37
C ILE A 82 5.54 4.30 9.26
N ASP A 83 5.21 3.92 8.04
CA ASP A 83 5.12 4.79 6.89
C ASP A 83 3.67 5.16 6.63
N VAL A 84 3.32 6.42 6.84
CA VAL A 84 1.96 6.92 6.58
C VAL A 84 1.94 7.66 5.27
N MET A 85 0.99 7.32 4.42
CA MET A 85 0.83 7.96 3.12
C MET A 85 -0.63 8.19 2.75
N ALA A 86 -0.86 9.30 2.05
CA ALA A 86 -2.13 9.60 1.41
C ALA A 86 -1.87 10.16 0.01
N SER A 87 -2.74 9.84 -0.93
CA SER A 87 -2.53 10.18 -2.35
C SER A 87 -1.18 9.67 -2.85
N PHE A 88 -0.91 8.37 -2.65
CA PHE A 88 0.32 7.75 -3.14
C PHE A 88 0.50 8.01 -4.63
N ARG A 89 1.65 8.57 -5.00
CA ARG A 89 2.03 8.87 -6.37
C ARG A 89 3.48 8.50 -6.60
N MET A 90 3.75 7.95 -7.77
CA MET A 90 5.11 7.59 -8.17
C MET A 90 5.36 7.87 -9.64
N LYS A 91 6.54 8.39 -9.95
CA LYS A 91 7.00 8.61 -11.33
C LYS A 91 7.32 7.26 -11.97
N CYS A 92 6.74 7.03 -13.15
CA CYS A 92 7.00 5.89 -14.01
C CYS A 92 7.70 6.35 -15.31
N THR A 93 8.07 5.43 -16.16
CA THR A 93 8.79 5.72 -17.43
C THR A 93 7.98 6.64 -18.34
N ASP A 94 6.67 6.46 -18.41
CA ASP A 94 5.76 7.12 -19.36
C ASP A 94 4.65 7.95 -18.67
N GLY A 95 4.81 8.25 -17.39
CA GLY A 95 3.84 9.07 -16.67
C GLY A 95 3.95 8.98 -15.16
N ILE A 96 2.89 9.39 -14.48
CA ILE A 96 2.81 9.32 -13.02
C ILE A 96 1.66 8.36 -12.65
N TYR A 97 1.98 7.33 -11.88
CA TYR A 97 0.96 6.51 -11.24
C TYR A 97 0.39 7.24 -10.03
N THR A 98 -0.93 7.20 -9.89
CA THR A 98 -1.65 7.66 -8.69
C THR A 98 -2.54 6.53 -8.20
N HIS A 99 -2.31 6.07 -6.97
CA HIS A 99 -3.08 4.98 -6.38
C HIS A 99 -4.47 5.49 -5.95
N PRO A 100 -5.56 4.84 -6.38
CA PRO A 100 -6.89 5.20 -5.94
C PRO A 100 -7.10 4.83 -4.46
N PHE A 101 -7.89 5.60 -3.74
CA PHE A 101 -8.37 5.16 -2.44
C PHE A 101 -9.48 4.12 -2.64
N MET A 102 -9.40 3.03 -1.89
CA MET A 102 -10.44 2.00 -1.85
C MET A 102 -10.85 1.75 -0.40
N GLU A 103 -12.12 1.39 -0.19
CA GLU A 103 -12.61 1.07 1.14
C GLU A 103 -11.84 -0.12 1.75
N PRO A 104 -11.45 -0.03 3.01
CA PRO A 104 -10.71 -1.09 3.68
C PRO A 104 -11.58 -2.34 3.90
N GLN A 105 -10.92 -3.48 3.90
CA GLN A 105 -11.50 -4.72 4.41
C GLN A 105 -10.87 -5.02 5.77
N ASP A 106 -11.61 -4.78 6.85
CA ASP A 106 -11.13 -5.00 8.22
C ASP A 106 -9.77 -4.33 8.52
N GLY A 107 -9.59 -3.10 8.02
CA GLY A 107 -8.36 -2.34 8.18
C GLY A 107 -7.20 -2.78 7.28
N TRP A 108 -7.42 -3.73 6.37
CA TRP A 108 -6.42 -4.18 5.41
C TRP A 108 -6.65 -3.60 4.02
N MET A 109 -5.56 -3.35 3.30
CA MET A 109 -5.57 -3.24 1.85
C MET A 109 -5.75 -4.63 1.23
N ARG A 110 -6.07 -4.69 -0.05
CA ARG A 110 -6.18 -5.95 -0.79
C ARG A 110 -4.85 -6.32 -1.44
N LEU A 111 -4.54 -7.59 -1.54
CA LEU A 111 -3.31 -8.05 -2.21
C LEU A 111 -3.24 -7.62 -3.67
N GLU A 112 -4.39 -7.54 -4.33
CA GLU A 112 -4.50 -7.04 -5.72
C GLU A 112 -4.03 -5.59 -5.86
N GLU A 113 -4.27 -4.72 -4.88
CA GLU A 113 -3.71 -3.36 -4.87
C GLU A 113 -2.18 -3.43 -4.86
N TRP A 114 -1.62 -4.37 -4.09
CA TRP A 114 -0.18 -4.55 -3.96
C TRP A 114 0.47 -5.23 -5.17
N VAL A 115 -0.27 -5.97 -6.00
CA VAL A 115 0.21 -6.36 -7.35
C VAL A 115 0.58 -5.12 -8.14
N VAL A 116 -0.29 -4.12 -8.17
CA VAL A 116 -0.05 -2.88 -8.93
C VAL A 116 1.02 -2.03 -8.27
N LEU A 117 0.95 -1.82 -6.95
CA LEU A 117 1.93 -1.01 -6.20
C LEU A 117 3.36 -1.58 -6.33
N TYR A 118 3.56 -2.89 -6.16
CA TYR A 118 4.87 -3.50 -6.32
C TYR A 118 5.37 -3.45 -7.77
N THR A 119 4.48 -3.53 -8.77
CA THR A 119 4.85 -3.32 -10.17
C THR A 119 5.34 -1.89 -10.38
N VAL A 120 4.61 -0.89 -9.87
CA VAL A 120 5.00 0.54 -9.93
C VAL A 120 6.35 0.78 -9.25
N MET A 121 6.59 0.16 -8.10
CA MET A 121 7.84 0.29 -7.34
C MET A 121 9.00 -0.56 -7.90
N GLY A 122 8.79 -1.33 -8.98
CA GLY A 122 9.82 -2.21 -9.54
C GLY A 122 10.22 -3.39 -8.64
N ARG A 123 9.35 -3.81 -7.72
CA ARG A 123 9.59 -4.92 -6.77
C ARG A 123 9.23 -6.26 -7.39
N ALA A 124 9.97 -6.66 -8.44
CA ALA A 124 9.67 -7.84 -9.24
C ALA A 124 9.48 -9.13 -8.40
N GLU A 125 10.33 -9.36 -7.40
CA GLU A 125 10.23 -10.53 -6.50
C GLU A 125 8.90 -10.59 -5.74
N LYS A 126 8.36 -9.42 -5.33
CA LYS A 126 7.08 -9.34 -4.64
C LYS A 126 5.91 -9.57 -5.60
N VAL A 127 6.05 -9.10 -6.84
CA VAL A 127 5.08 -9.37 -7.91
C VAL A 127 5.04 -10.86 -8.23
N ASP A 128 6.20 -11.53 -8.30
CA ASP A 128 6.30 -12.98 -8.50
C ASP A 128 5.60 -13.75 -7.39
N LEU A 129 5.88 -13.39 -6.15
CA LEU A 129 5.27 -13.98 -4.97
C LEU A 129 3.73 -13.88 -5.01
N LEU A 130 3.20 -12.72 -5.38
CA LEU A 130 1.75 -12.52 -5.51
C LEU A 130 1.17 -13.28 -6.71
N HIS A 131 1.89 -13.35 -7.83
CA HIS A 131 1.48 -14.13 -8.99
C HIS A 131 1.34 -15.63 -8.62
N ASP A 132 2.31 -16.19 -7.89
CA ASP A 132 2.27 -17.59 -7.44
C ASP A 132 1.11 -17.83 -6.46
N TYR A 133 0.88 -16.90 -5.53
CA TYR A 133 -0.26 -16.96 -4.61
C TYR A 133 -1.60 -17.03 -5.35
N PHE A 134 -1.82 -16.17 -6.34
CA PHE A 134 -3.05 -16.13 -7.10
C PHE A 134 -3.21 -17.29 -8.10
N GLN A 135 -2.22 -18.18 -8.28
CA GLN A 135 -2.43 -19.46 -8.96
C GLN A 135 -3.41 -20.36 -8.21
N THR A 136 -3.45 -20.24 -6.88
CA THR A 136 -4.25 -21.11 -6.00
C THR A 136 -5.44 -20.39 -5.35
N VAL A 137 -5.41 -19.07 -5.30
CA VAL A 137 -6.45 -18.22 -4.72
C VAL A 137 -7.06 -17.36 -5.83
N PRO A 138 -8.40 -17.23 -5.90
CA PRO A 138 -9.02 -16.36 -6.90
C PRO A 138 -8.55 -14.91 -6.77
N LEU A 139 -8.24 -14.29 -7.91
CA LEU A 139 -7.86 -12.89 -8.01
C LEU A 139 -9.11 -12.04 -8.30
N ASP A 140 -9.32 -10.97 -7.55
CA ASP A 140 -10.37 -9.99 -7.85
C ASP A 140 -9.89 -9.02 -8.96
N GLU A 141 -10.24 -9.35 -10.19
CA GLU A 141 -9.89 -8.53 -11.35
C GLU A 141 -10.42 -7.08 -11.23
N THR A 142 -11.55 -6.88 -10.56
CA THR A 142 -12.17 -5.54 -10.42
C THR A 142 -11.26 -4.59 -9.64
N VAL A 143 -10.56 -5.10 -8.63
CA VAL A 143 -9.58 -4.33 -7.85
C VAL A 143 -8.39 -3.93 -8.73
N ILE A 144 -7.82 -4.89 -9.48
CA ILE A 144 -6.73 -4.61 -10.42
C ILE A 144 -7.15 -3.55 -11.43
N GLN A 145 -8.30 -3.71 -12.08
CA GLN A 145 -8.81 -2.76 -13.08
C GLN A 145 -9.03 -1.37 -12.48
N THR A 146 -9.50 -1.30 -11.24
CA THR A 146 -9.67 -0.02 -10.54
C THR A 146 -8.33 0.70 -10.35
N CYS A 147 -7.29 -0.04 -9.94
CA CYS A 147 -5.93 0.49 -9.80
C CYS A 147 -5.33 0.93 -11.15
N LEU A 148 -5.64 0.20 -12.23
CA LEU A 148 -5.08 0.46 -13.57
C LEU A 148 -5.82 1.57 -14.35
N LYS A 149 -7.02 1.97 -13.94
CA LYS A 149 -7.89 2.89 -14.69
C LYS A 149 -7.21 4.21 -15.11
N ARG A 150 -6.26 4.69 -14.32
CA ARG A 150 -5.49 5.93 -14.59
C ARG A 150 -3.97 5.68 -14.51
N ALA A 151 -3.55 4.43 -14.66
CA ALA A 151 -2.15 4.09 -14.64
C ALA A 151 -1.46 4.40 -15.98
N PRO A 152 -0.15 4.72 -15.98
CA PRO A 152 0.65 4.79 -17.21
C PRO A 152 0.57 3.49 -18.01
N ALA A 153 0.69 3.58 -19.33
CA ALA A 153 0.55 2.45 -20.24
C ALA A 153 1.57 1.32 -19.93
N SER A 154 2.79 1.68 -19.56
CA SER A 154 3.83 0.72 -19.16
C SER A 154 3.41 -0.13 -17.96
N ILE A 155 2.72 0.45 -16.98
CA ILE A 155 2.20 -0.28 -15.80
C ILE A 155 1.03 -1.17 -16.20
N VAL A 156 0.09 -0.64 -17.00
CA VAL A 156 -1.04 -1.44 -17.52
C VAL A 156 -0.52 -2.65 -18.27
N GLU A 157 0.41 -2.47 -19.20
CA GLU A 157 0.99 -3.57 -19.99
C GLU A 157 1.70 -4.60 -19.11
N SER A 158 2.52 -4.14 -18.16
CA SER A 158 3.26 -5.03 -17.26
C SER A 158 2.33 -5.91 -16.42
N VAL A 159 1.33 -5.32 -15.77
CA VAL A 159 0.37 -6.06 -14.93
C VAL A 159 -0.50 -6.98 -15.78
N THR A 160 -1.08 -6.48 -16.88
CA THR A 160 -2.00 -7.28 -17.72
C THR A 160 -1.28 -8.42 -18.41
N THR A 161 -0.05 -8.24 -18.83
CA THR A 161 0.74 -9.33 -19.44
C THR A 161 1.03 -10.42 -18.43
N ARG A 162 1.46 -10.05 -17.22
CA ARG A 162 1.86 -11.02 -16.20
C ARG A 162 0.68 -11.77 -15.58
N PHE A 163 -0.45 -11.09 -15.37
CA PHE A 163 -1.63 -11.67 -14.71
C PHE A 163 -2.75 -12.07 -15.69
N ARG A 164 -2.48 -12.08 -16.99
CA ARG A 164 -3.45 -12.34 -18.08
C ARG A 164 -4.30 -13.59 -17.86
N ASP A 165 -3.66 -14.70 -17.50
CA ASP A 165 -4.34 -15.98 -17.35
C ASP A 165 -5.12 -16.08 -16.03
N LEU A 166 -4.78 -15.25 -15.05
CA LEU A 166 -5.46 -15.17 -13.76
C LEU A 166 -6.69 -14.27 -13.82
N MET A 167 -6.66 -13.21 -14.64
CA MET A 167 -7.78 -12.29 -14.84
C MET A 167 -8.90 -12.84 -15.74
N LYS A 168 -8.69 -14.00 -16.37
CA LYS A 168 -9.69 -14.65 -17.23
C LYS A 168 -10.42 -15.83 -16.57
N ARG A 169 -10.10 -16.12 -15.33
CA ARG A 169 -10.71 -17.21 -14.54
C ARG A 169 -11.89 -16.71 -13.73
#